data_2202894d92fa3d96d6e8b784fc246b7f
#
_entry.id   2202894d92fa3d96d6e8b784fc246b7f
#
_cell.length_a   1.000
_cell.length_b   1.000
_cell.length_c   1.000
_cell.angle_alpha   90.00
_cell.angle_beta   90.00
_cell.angle_gamma   90.00
#
_symmetry.space_group_name_H-M   'P 1'
#
loop_
_entity.id
_entity.type
_entity.pdbx_description
1 polymer ?
#
loop_
_entity_poly.entity_id
_entity_poly.type
_entity_poly.pdbx_seq_one_letter_code
_entity_poly.pdbx_strand_id
1 'polypeptide(L)'
;LCQAFPEEWIAVCYPEQLHRFVGPETKVVGVHAHNPLGITFATDVYAKLYGADLEPINAAQFRFLMEHPILSRHRHHLKLIVGGPGAWQIAHKGMQDPWGIDCLVEGEAEEHVVDLFERAVRGETLPRRVFCESPSLESIPVLKHRATYGVVEITRGCGRGCQFCSINLRKGQSLPLEHILRNVEVQTAEGADTIMLTTEDLFLYQHGPGFQPNRPALKQLLESVAAVPGVRHVLLTHGTITPAVLDPGLVEELSPVAVGKSVNRHPASTHPEHRFAMMFVGLETGSVRLFKKY
;
A
#
# COMPACT_ATOMS: atom_id res chain seq x y z
N LEU A 1 14.20 -6.12 -6.44
CA LEU A 1 15.49 -5.66 -7.03
C LEU A 1 16.69 -6.33 -6.38
N CYS A 2 16.75 -6.47 -5.06
CA CYS A 2 17.87 -7.15 -4.37
C CYS A 2 18.08 -8.63 -4.72
N GLN A 3 17.23 -9.24 -5.54
CA GLN A 3 17.45 -10.56 -6.12
C GLN A 3 18.33 -10.51 -7.38
N ALA A 4 18.37 -9.36 -8.04
CA ALA A 4 19.07 -9.17 -9.31
C ALA A 4 20.27 -8.23 -9.22
N PHE A 5 20.30 -7.34 -8.25
CA PHE A 5 21.37 -6.35 -8.07
C PHE A 5 22.00 -6.48 -6.68
N PRO A 6 23.30 -6.21 -6.53
CA PRO A 6 23.94 -6.07 -5.23
C PRO A 6 23.21 -5.01 -4.38
N GLU A 7 23.05 -5.30 -3.10
CA GLU A 7 22.27 -4.43 -2.20
C GLU A 7 22.92 -3.04 -2.06
N GLU A 8 24.25 -2.96 -2.08
CA GLU A 8 25.01 -1.72 -2.05
C GLU A 8 24.81 -0.82 -3.28
N TRP A 9 24.18 -1.33 -4.34
CA TRP A 9 23.83 -0.54 -5.53
C TRP A 9 22.42 0.05 -5.44
N ILE A 10 21.68 -0.31 -4.39
CA ILE A 10 20.28 0.08 -4.23
C ILE A 10 20.15 0.99 -3.02
N ALA A 11 19.57 2.16 -3.23
CA ALA A 11 19.19 3.05 -2.15
C ALA A 11 17.69 3.34 -2.19
N VAL A 12 17.04 3.28 -1.04
CA VAL A 12 15.66 3.76 -0.86
C VAL A 12 15.74 5.03 -0.02
N CYS A 13 15.19 6.13 -0.54
CA CYS A 13 15.28 7.42 0.12
C CYS A 13 14.02 8.26 -0.08
N TYR A 14 13.85 9.25 0.79
CA TYR A 14 12.85 10.28 0.64
C TYR A 14 13.31 11.38 -0.34
N PRO A 15 12.39 12.17 -0.93
CA PRO A 15 12.73 13.23 -1.87
C PRO A 15 13.81 14.20 -1.35
N GLU A 16 13.79 14.54 -0.07
CA GLU A 16 14.73 15.45 0.57
C GLU A 16 16.17 14.90 0.60
N GLN A 17 16.31 13.59 0.46
CA GLN A 17 17.59 12.88 0.53
C GLN A 17 18.17 12.58 -0.86
N LEU A 18 17.47 12.89 -1.94
CA LEU A 18 17.89 12.59 -3.32
C LEU A 18 19.33 13.05 -3.61
N HIS A 19 19.73 14.21 -3.08
CA HIS A 19 21.06 14.76 -3.27
C HIS A 19 22.21 13.88 -2.72
N ARG A 20 21.88 12.91 -1.86
CA ARG A 20 22.85 11.95 -1.27
C ARG A 20 23.06 10.73 -2.14
N PHE A 21 22.07 10.38 -2.95
CA PHE A 21 22.02 9.11 -3.67
C PHE A 21 22.03 9.27 -5.18
N VAL A 22 21.54 10.40 -5.69
CA VAL A 22 21.53 10.66 -7.14
C VAL A 22 22.77 11.44 -7.54
N GLY A 23 23.59 10.81 -8.40
CA GLY A 23 24.86 11.36 -8.86
C GLY A 23 25.24 10.84 -10.26
N PRO A 24 26.50 11.09 -10.69
CA PRO A 24 26.98 10.69 -12.02
C PRO A 24 26.90 9.18 -12.30
N GLU A 25 27.01 8.36 -11.27
CA GLU A 25 26.97 6.89 -11.38
C GLU A 25 25.54 6.32 -11.33
N THR A 26 24.53 7.14 -10.99
CA THR A 26 23.15 6.67 -10.90
C THR A 26 22.61 6.35 -12.29
N LYS A 27 22.21 5.12 -12.52
CA LYS A 27 21.67 4.67 -13.82
C LYS A 27 20.13 4.76 -13.88
N VAL A 28 19.47 4.50 -12.75
CA VAL A 28 18.02 4.42 -12.70
C VAL A 28 17.49 5.08 -11.44
N VAL A 29 16.44 5.84 -11.58
CA VAL A 29 15.61 6.33 -10.47
C VAL A 29 14.21 5.73 -10.61
N GLY A 30 13.82 4.90 -9.65
CA GLY A 30 12.47 4.36 -9.54
C GLY A 30 11.64 5.23 -8.58
N VAL A 31 10.45 5.62 -8.99
CA VAL A 31 9.54 6.45 -8.17
C VAL A 31 8.22 5.72 -7.96
N HIS A 32 7.81 5.60 -6.70
CA HIS A 32 6.50 5.10 -6.34
C HIS A 32 5.48 6.24 -6.29
N ALA A 33 4.45 6.16 -7.11
CA ALA A 33 3.36 7.14 -7.23
C ALA A 33 2.07 6.59 -6.61
N HIS A 34 1.69 7.08 -5.43
CA HIS A 34 0.43 6.69 -4.81
C HIS A 34 -0.76 7.52 -5.31
N ASN A 35 -0.67 8.84 -5.22
CA ASN A 35 -1.70 9.78 -5.68
C ASN A 35 -1.02 11.05 -6.25
N PRO A 36 -0.27 10.91 -7.36
CA PRO A 36 0.67 11.94 -7.83
C PRO A 36 0.02 13.23 -8.29
N LEU A 37 -1.26 13.21 -8.65
CA LEU A 37 -2.00 14.40 -9.10
C LEU A 37 -3.19 14.75 -8.19
N GLY A 38 -3.36 14.01 -7.08
CA GLY A 38 -4.42 14.28 -6.11
C GLY A 38 -5.84 14.07 -6.64
N ILE A 39 -6.02 13.30 -7.72
CA ILE A 39 -7.33 13.13 -8.37
C ILE A 39 -8.05 11.85 -7.99
N THR A 40 -7.51 11.09 -7.04
CA THR A 40 -8.17 9.90 -6.55
C THR A 40 -8.83 10.10 -5.20
N PHE A 41 -9.86 9.28 -4.98
CA PHE A 41 -10.48 9.06 -3.70
C PHE A 41 -11.02 10.36 -3.07
N ALA A 42 -10.84 10.48 -1.78
CA ALA A 42 -11.33 11.61 -1.02
C ALA A 42 -10.61 12.94 -1.35
N THR A 43 -9.41 12.92 -1.93
CA THR A 43 -8.59 14.12 -2.11
C THR A 43 -9.29 15.20 -2.96
N ASP A 44 -9.80 14.84 -4.13
CA ASP A 44 -10.53 15.76 -4.99
C ASP A 44 -11.89 16.17 -4.39
N VAL A 45 -12.56 15.23 -3.72
CA VAL A 45 -13.84 15.48 -3.04
C VAL A 45 -13.65 16.44 -1.86
N TYR A 46 -12.63 16.25 -1.04
CA TYR A 46 -12.34 17.14 0.07
C TYR A 46 -11.91 18.52 -0.39
N ALA A 47 -11.08 18.63 -1.42
CA ALA A 47 -10.69 19.92 -1.97
C ALA A 47 -11.92 20.72 -2.43
N LYS A 48 -12.86 20.08 -3.12
CA LYS A 48 -14.12 20.70 -3.54
C LYS A 48 -15.04 21.04 -2.37
N LEU A 49 -15.13 20.15 -1.37
CA LEU A 49 -16.00 20.35 -0.21
C LEU A 49 -15.57 21.57 0.63
N TYR A 50 -14.26 21.76 0.76
CA TYR A 50 -13.71 22.91 1.50
C TYR A 50 -13.58 24.17 0.66
N GLY A 51 -14.06 24.15 -0.59
CA GLY A 51 -14.01 25.32 -1.50
C GLY A 51 -12.60 25.78 -1.81
N ALA A 52 -11.64 24.87 -1.73
CA ALA A 52 -10.25 25.18 -1.93
C ALA A 52 -9.83 24.84 -3.36
N ASP A 53 -9.54 25.85 -4.16
CA ASP A 53 -8.76 25.72 -5.40
C ASP A 53 -7.27 25.45 -5.08
N LEU A 54 -7.01 24.77 -3.96
CA LEU A 54 -5.66 24.46 -3.51
C LEU A 54 -5.20 23.15 -4.14
N GLU A 55 -3.97 23.16 -4.63
CA GLU A 55 -3.31 21.93 -5.06
C GLU A 55 -3.24 20.94 -3.90
N PRO A 56 -3.72 19.69 -4.06
CA PRO A 56 -3.61 18.69 -3.02
C PRO A 56 -2.15 18.46 -2.62
N ILE A 57 -1.88 18.32 -1.33
CA ILE A 57 -0.51 18.19 -0.81
C ILE A 57 0.26 17.04 -1.47
N ASN A 58 -0.40 15.94 -1.78
CA ASN A 58 0.21 14.80 -2.47
C ASN A 58 0.69 15.20 -3.88
N ALA A 59 -0.10 16.00 -4.61
CA ALA A 59 0.26 16.48 -5.93
C ALA A 59 1.44 17.46 -5.85
N ALA A 60 1.39 18.40 -4.91
CA ALA A 60 2.48 19.35 -4.68
C ALA A 60 3.80 18.64 -4.33
N GLN A 61 3.76 17.65 -3.45
CA GLN A 61 4.93 16.85 -3.07
C GLN A 61 5.47 16.02 -4.24
N PHE A 62 4.57 15.40 -5.02
CA PHE A 62 4.99 14.62 -6.17
C PHE A 62 5.58 15.51 -7.27
N ARG A 63 4.99 16.66 -7.53
CA ARG A 63 5.52 17.66 -8.45
C ARG A 63 6.90 18.16 -7.99
N PHE A 64 7.06 18.48 -6.70
CA PHE A 64 8.36 18.84 -6.11
C PHE A 64 9.43 17.75 -6.36
N LEU A 65 9.07 16.48 -6.21
CA LEU A 65 9.96 15.35 -6.51
C LEU A 65 10.33 15.32 -7.99
N MET A 66 9.36 15.40 -8.89
CA MET A 66 9.60 15.29 -10.33
C MET A 66 10.39 16.46 -10.91
N GLU A 67 10.23 17.64 -10.33
CA GLU A 67 10.93 18.88 -10.71
C GLU A 67 12.22 19.11 -9.90
N HIS A 68 12.64 18.12 -9.10
CA HIS A 68 13.80 18.28 -8.24
C HIS A 68 15.08 18.53 -9.06
N PRO A 69 15.88 19.57 -8.75
CA PRO A 69 17.04 19.98 -9.56
C PRO A 69 18.07 18.89 -9.79
N ILE A 70 18.22 17.97 -8.84
CA ILE A 70 19.17 16.86 -8.98
C ILE A 70 18.76 15.88 -10.08
N LEU A 71 17.46 15.62 -10.27
CA LEU A 71 16.97 14.80 -11.35
C LEU A 71 17.22 15.47 -12.69
N SER A 72 16.90 16.74 -12.82
CA SER A 72 17.16 17.53 -14.04
C SER A 72 18.64 17.55 -14.39
N ARG A 73 19.53 17.71 -13.41
CA ARG A 73 20.99 17.74 -13.61
C ARG A 73 21.54 16.46 -14.22
N HIS A 74 21.02 15.33 -13.80
CA HIS A 74 21.51 14.00 -14.19
C HIS A 74 20.63 13.31 -15.26
N ARG A 75 19.59 13.99 -15.75
CA ARG A 75 18.60 13.43 -16.66
C ARG A 75 19.17 12.88 -17.97
N HIS A 76 20.31 13.38 -18.39
CA HIS A 76 20.95 13.00 -19.66
C HIS A 76 21.53 11.58 -19.66
N HIS A 77 21.78 10.98 -18.50
CA HIS A 77 22.34 9.63 -18.38
C HIS A 77 21.52 8.65 -17.52
N LEU A 78 20.61 9.14 -16.69
CA LEU A 78 19.77 8.26 -15.89
C LEU A 78 18.41 7.97 -16.56
N LYS A 79 17.84 6.82 -16.24
CA LYS A 79 16.47 6.47 -16.61
C LYS A 79 15.52 6.71 -15.45
N LEU A 80 14.36 7.25 -15.74
CA LEU A 80 13.30 7.52 -14.75
C LEU A 80 12.12 6.60 -14.99
N ILE A 81 11.89 5.70 -14.05
CA ILE A 81 10.79 4.73 -14.06
C ILE A 81 9.81 5.12 -12.96
N VAL A 82 8.55 5.33 -13.30
CA VAL A 82 7.50 5.67 -12.33
C VAL A 82 6.44 4.59 -12.32
N GLY A 83 6.12 4.09 -11.15
CA GLY A 83 5.09 3.06 -10.94
C GLY A 83 4.24 3.32 -9.70
N GLY A 84 3.46 2.33 -9.31
CA GLY A 84 2.59 2.40 -8.14
C GLY A 84 1.12 2.67 -8.48
N PRO A 85 0.22 2.61 -7.49
CA PRO A 85 -1.23 2.61 -7.71
C PRO A 85 -1.78 3.89 -8.34
N GLY A 86 -1.03 4.99 -8.29
CA GLY A 86 -1.42 6.27 -8.92
C GLY A 86 -0.79 6.54 -10.29
N ALA A 87 0.03 5.63 -10.82
CA ALA A 87 0.74 5.85 -12.09
C ALA A 87 -0.20 6.17 -13.26
N TRP A 88 -1.40 5.58 -13.29
CA TRP A 88 -2.42 5.86 -14.28
C TRP A 88 -2.83 7.34 -14.38
N GLN A 89 -2.74 8.09 -13.27
CA GLN A 89 -3.07 9.52 -13.25
C GLN A 89 -2.13 10.32 -14.14
N ILE A 90 -0.85 9.95 -14.14
CA ILE A 90 0.20 10.58 -14.95
C ILE A 90 -0.12 10.38 -16.43
N ALA A 91 -0.46 9.14 -16.81
CA ALA A 91 -0.88 8.82 -18.18
C ALA A 91 -2.16 9.56 -18.57
N HIS A 92 -3.16 9.56 -17.70
CA HIS A 92 -4.46 10.20 -17.92
C HIS A 92 -4.34 11.71 -18.16
N LYS A 93 -3.41 12.38 -17.48
CA LYS A 93 -3.17 13.82 -17.60
C LYS A 93 -2.04 14.19 -18.58
N GLY A 94 -1.46 13.22 -19.28
CA GLY A 94 -0.39 13.46 -20.24
C GLY A 94 0.90 14.01 -19.63
N MET A 95 1.15 13.72 -18.34
CA MET A 95 2.30 14.28 -17.60
C MET A 95 3.59 13.46 -17.79
N GLN A 96 3.58 12.38 -18.53
CA GLN A 96 4.76 11.54 -18.74
C GLN A 96 5.89 12.29 -19.44
N ASP A 97 5.59 12.98 -20.54
CA ASP A 97 6.60 13.76 -21.28
C ASP A 97 7.03 15.04 -20.54
N PRO A 98 6.12 15.87 -19.99
CA PRO A 98 6.52 17.05 -19.20
C PRO A 98 7.48 16.73 -18.06
N TRP A 99 7.32 15.57 -17.41
CA TRP A 99 8.22 15.13 -16.34
C TRP A 99 9.38 14.26 -16.81
N GLY A 100 9.52 14.05 -18.11
CA GLY A 100 10.61 13.28 -18.69
C GLY A 100 10.65 11.81 -18.22
N ILE A 101 9.53 11.19 -17.94
CA ILE A 101 9.46 9.79 -17.48
C ILE A 101 9.73 8.87 -18.65
N ASP A 102 10.78 8.01 -18.53
CA ASP A 102 11.15 7.06 -19.58
C ASP A 102 10.15 5.92 -19.67
N CYS A 103 9.72 5.39 -18.52
CA CYS A 103 8.79 4.28 -18.45
C CYS A 103 7.77 4.50 -17.34
N LEU A 104 6.48 4.38 -17.68
CA LEU A 104 5.38 4.40 -16.73
C LEU A 104 4.86 2.98 -16.54
N VAL A 105 4.84 2.50 -15.30
CA VAL A 105 4.42 1.14 -14.94
C VAL A 105 3.09 1.21 -14.22
N GLU A 106 2.05 0.65 -14.81
CA GLU A 106 0.70 0.58 -14.26
C GLU A 106 0.37 -0.86 -13.86
N GLY A 107 -0.11 -1.05 -12.65
CA GLY A 107 -0.37 -2.37 -12.08
C GLY A 107 0.71 -2.81 -11.10
N GLU A 108 0.83 -4.12 -10.92
CA GLU A 108 1.69 -4.74 -9.92
C GLU A 108 2.98 -5.24 -10.58
N ALA A 109 4.11 -4.65 -10.23
CA ALA A 109 5.34 -4.74 -11.01
C ALA A 109 6.28 -5.89 -10.64
N GLU A 110 5.91 -6.75 -9.68
CA GLU A 110 6.79 -7.78 -9.12
C GLU A 110 7.46 -8.65 -10.18
N GLU A 111 6.73 -9.05 -11.21
CA GLU A 111 7.23 -9.92 -12.29
C GLU A 111 7.94 -9.16 -13.41
N HIS A 112 7.90 -7.82 -13.42
CA HIS A 112 8.43 -6.99 -14.50
C HIS A 112 9.56 -6.06 -14.08
N VAL A 113 9.60 -5.66 -12.80
CA VAL A 113 10.48 -4.60 -12.31
C VAL A 113 11.97 -4.93 -12.49
N VAL A 114 12.36 -6.19 -12.36
CA VAL A 114 13.76 -6.61 -12.52
C VAL A 114 14.21 -6.40 -13.95
N ASP A 115 13.47 -6.93 -14.94
CA ASP A 115 13.82 -6.76 -16.36
C ASP A 115 13.88 -5.28 -16.75
N LEU A 116 12.93 -4.47 -16.31
CA LEU A 116 12.92 -3.04 -16.61
C LEU A 116 14.16 -2.33 -16.06
N PHE A 117 14.57 -2.65 -14.84
CA PHE A 117 15.74 -2.04 -14.23
C PHE A 117 17.05 -2.55 -14.87
N GLU A 118 17.15 -3.82 -15.19
CA GLU A 118 18.31 -4.37 -15.92
C GLU A 118 18.49 -3.70 -17.29
N ARG A 119 17.42 -3.57 -18.05
CA ARG A 119 17.43 -2.87 -19.35
C ARG A 119 17.83 -1.41 -19.19
N ALA A 120 17.29 -0.75 -18.17
CA ALA A 120 17.64 0.64 -17.86
C ALA A 120 19.12 0.80 -17.50
N VAL A 121 19.69 -0.10 -16.69
CA VAL A 121 21.12 -0.11 -16.32
C VAL A 121 22.00 -0.33 -17.55
N ARG A 122 21.59 -1.19 -18.49
CA ARG A 122 22.28 -1.39 -19.77
C ARG A 122 22.13 -0.23 -20.75
N GLY A 123 21.36 0.80 -20.40
CA GLY A 123 21.12 1.96 -21.26
C GLY A 123 20.16 1.69 -22.43
N GLU A 124 19.41 0.60 -22.38
CA GLU A 124 18.44 0.25 -23.42
C GLU A 124 17.25 1.21 -23.44
N THR A 125 16.61 1.27 -24.61
CA THR A 125 15.32 1.98 -24.73
C THR A 125 14.24 1.20 -24.01
N LEU A 126 13.57 1.88 -23.06
CA LEU A 126 12.45 1.29 -22.31
C LEU A 126 11.14 1.50 -23.07
N PRO A 127 10.15 0.60 -22.86
CA PRO A 127 8.79 0.85 -23.32
C PRO A 127 8.24 2.08 -22.59
N ARG A 128 7.50 2.91 -23.31
CA ARG A 128 6.91 4.12 -22.71
C ARG A 128 5.92 3.79 -21.59
N ARG A 129 5.17 2.70 -21.73
CA ARG A 129 4.21 2.21 -20.72
C ARG A 129 4.28 0.69 -20.64
N VAL A 130 4.14 0.19 -19.43
CA VAL A 130 4.00 -1.24 -19.13
C VAL A 130 2.74 -1.41 -18.29
N PHE A 131 1.90 -2.34 -18.70
CA PHE A 131 0.72 -2.76 -17.94
C PHE A 131 1.03 -4.10 -17.30
N CYS A 132 0.97 -4.13 -15.98
CA CYS A 132 1.23 -5.33 -15.18
C CYS A 132 -0.08 -5.85 -14.61
N GLU A 133 -0.28 -7.15 -14.73
CA GLU A 133 -1.37 -7.86 -14.08
C GLU A 133 -1.04 -8.14 -12.60
N SER A 134 -2.00 -8.70 -11.87
CA SER A 134 -1.73 -9.15 -10.51
C SER A 134 -0.77 -10.34 -10.55
N PRO A 135 0.36 -10.30 -9.83
CA PRO A 135 1.37 -11.35 -9.83
C PRO A 135 0.84 -12.62 -9.15
N SER A 136 1.53 -13.72 -9.39
CA SER A 136 1.34 -14.93 -8.57
C SER A 136 1.75 -14.66 -7.12
N LEU A 137 1.14 -15.36 -6.17
CA LEU A 137 1.49 -15.17 -4.74
C LEU A 137 2.96 -15.51 -4.46
N GLU A 138 3.52 -16.44 -5.22
CA GLU A 138 4.92 -16.85 -5.15
C GLU A 138 5.89 -15.77 -5.63
N SER A 139 5.43 -14.90 -6.54
CA SER A 139 6.24 -13.78 -7.07
C SER A 139 6.32 -12.60 -6.09
N ILE A 140 5.47 -12.57 -5.07
CA ILE A 140 5.49 -11.50 -4.06
C ILE A 140 6.62 -11.77 -3.07
N PRO A 141 7.66 -10.94 -3.02
CA PRO A 141 8.81 -11.22 -2.15
C PRO A 141 8.49 -10.94 -0.67
N VAL A 142 9.16 -11.65 0.21
CA VAL A 142 9.27 -11.25 1.61
C VAL A 142 10.11 -9.98 1.71
N LEU A 143 9.74 -9.09 2.61
CA LEU A 143 10.49 -7.87 2.91
C LEU A 143 11.92 -8.23 3.32
N LYS A 144 12.89 -7.43 2.88
CA LYS A 144 14.27 -7.53 3.32
C LYS A 144 14.56 -6.70 4.57
N HIS A 145 13.88 -5.58 4.68
CA HIS A 145 14.06 -4.61 5.75
C HIS A 145 12.72 -4.14 6.29
N ARG A 146 12.78 -3.51 7.45
CA ARG A 146 11.63 -2.92 8.11
C ARG A 146 10.93 -1.89 7.22
N ALA A 147 9.63 -2.07 7.05
CA ALA A 147 8.76 -1.06 6.45
C ALA A 147 8.38 0.03 7.46
N THR A 148 8.13 1.22 6.97
CA THR A 148 7.59 2.32 7.79
C THR A 148 6.30 1.88 8.49
N TYR A 149 6.15 2.25 9.75
CA TYR A 149 5.01 1.88 10.61
C TYR A 149 4.80 0.37 10.82
N GLY A 150 5.78 -0.49 10.50
CA GLY A 150 5.63 -1.94 10.66
C GLY A 150 4.54 -2.53 9.76
N VAL A 151 4.36 -1.97 8.56
CA VAL A 151 3.32 -2.42 7.62
C VAL A 151 3.61 -3.81 7.10
N VAL A 152 2.59 -4.69 7.17
CA VAL A 152 2.60 -6.04 6.62
C VAL A 152 1.31 -6.24 5.83
N GLU A 153 1.45 -6.53 4.54
CA GLU A 153 0.33 -6.83 3.66
C GLU A 153 -0.22 -8.22 3.96
N ILE A 154 -1.56 -8.34 4.07
CA ILE A 154 -2.23 -9.63 4.32
C ILE A 154 -3.15 -10.04 3.17
N THR A 155 -3.69 -9.06 2.45
CA THR A 155 -4.46 -9.27 1.23
C THR A 155 -4.12 -8.21 0.20
N ARG A 156 -4.32 -8.54 -1.06
CA ARG A 156 -4.13 -7.63 -2.18
C ARG A 156 -5.36 -7.66 -3.09
N GLY A 157 -5.89 -6.49 -3.41
CA GLY A 157 -7.17 -6.36 -4.12
C GLY A 157 -8.37 -6.74 -3.25
N CYS A 158 -9.57 -6.60 -3.80
CA CYS A 158 -10.82 -6.86 -3.07
C CYS A 158 -11.81 -7.69 -3.90
N GLY A 159 -12.05 -7.33 -5.16
CA GLY A 159 -12.94 -8.07 -6.07
C GLY A 159 -14.45 -7.89 -5.80
N ARG A 160 -14.86 -6.99 -4.89
CA ARG A 160 -16.27 -6.80 -4.54
C ARG A 160 -17.14 -6.16 -5.63
N GLY A 161 -16.56 -5.48 -6.63
CA GLY A 161 -17.30 -4.87 -7.74
C GLY A 161 -17.88 -3.48 -7.43
N CYS A 162 -17.44 -2.78 -6.38
CA CYS A 162 -17.91 -1.42 -6.08
C CYS A 162 -17.58 -0.45 -7.21
N GLN A 163 -18.58 0.17 -7.83
CA GLN A 163 -18.42 0.97 -9.05
C GLN A 163 -17.58 2.24 -8.88
N PHE A 164 -17.43 2.71 -7.65
CA PHE A 164 -16.65 3.91 -7.32
C PHE A 164 -15.19 3.61 -6.94
N CYS A 165 -14.82 2.34 -6.80
CA CYS A 165 -13.53 1.92 -6.24
C CYS A 165 -12.60 1.35 -7.30
N SER A 166 -11.44 1.98 -7.53
CA SER A 166 -10.46 1.51 -8.50
C SER A 166 -9.73 0.22 -8.09
N ILE A 167 -9.54 0.02 -6.80
CA ILE A 167 -8.88 -1.18 -6.23
C ILE A 167 -9.69 -2.44 -6.51
N ASN A 168 -10.99 -2.29 -6.61
CA ASN A 168 -11.93 -3.36 -6.88
C ASN A 168 -11.80 -4.00 -8.28
N LEU A 169 -11.10 -3.37 -9.20
CA LEU A 169 -10.78 -3.95 -10.51
C LEU A 169 -9.79 -5.12 -10.42
N ARG A 170 -9.16 -5.31 -9.26
CA ARG A 170 -8.22 -6.39 -8.99
C ARG A 170 -8.90 -7.54 -8.29
N LYS A 171 -8.60 -8.76 -8.74
CA LYS A 171 -9.00 -9.98 -8.03
C LYS A 171 -8.41 -9.96 -6.61
N GLY A 172 -9.25 -10.21 -5.61
CA GLY A 172 -8.78 -10.35 -4.22
C GLY A 172 -7.90 -11.59 -4.07
N GLN A 173 -6.75 -11.42 -3.44
CA GLN A 173 -5.81 -12.50 -3.12
C GLN A 173 -5.40 -12.37 -1.65
N SER A 174 -5.35 -13.48 -0.93
CA SER A 174 -4.85 -13.52 0.44
C SER A 174 -3.45 -14.11 0.45
N LEU A 175 -2.50 -13.41 1.09
CA LEU A 175 -1.15 -13.94 1.26
C LEU A 175 -1.17 -15.15 2.20
N PRO A 176 -0.34 -16.17 1.94
CA PRO A 176 -0.19 -17.31 2.86
C PRO A 176 0.26 -16.84 4.26
N LEU A 177 -0.27 -17.46 5.29
CA LEU A 177 0.05 -17.10 6.68
C LEU A 177 1.56 -17.14 6.94
N GLU A 178 2.26 -18.13 6.43
CA GLU A 178 3.72 -18.25 6.56
C GLU A 178 4.45 -17.05 5.95
N HIS A 179 3.99 -16.58 4.78
CA HIS A 179 4.55 -15.39 4.14
C HIS A 179 4.34 -14.14 5.01
N ILE A 180 3.14 -13.98 5.57
CA ILE A 180 2.82 -12.88 6.49
C ILE A 180 3.72 -12.92 7.71
N LEU A 181 3.85 -14.08 8.35
CA LEU A 181 4.67 -14.23 9.55
C LEU A 181 6.15 -13.93 9.29
N ARG A 182 6.71 -14.38 8.16
CA ARG A 182 8.08 -14.01 7.78
C ARG A 182 8.26 -12.49 7.62
N ASN A 183 7.27 -11.80 7.06
CA ASN A 183 7.31 -10.33 7.00
C ASN A 183 7.25 -9.70 8.40
N VAL A 184 6.44 -10.23 9.31
CA VAL A 184 6.39 -9.78 10.71
C VAL A 184 7.73 -10.00 11.41
N GLU A 185 8.37 -11.13 11.21
CA GLU A 185 9.70 -11.45 11.77
C GLU A 185 10.76 -10.46 11.28
N VAL A 186 10.78 -10.10 10.00
CA VAL A 186 11.67 -9.06 9.47
C VAL A 186 11.43 -7.72 10.17
N GLN A 187 10.18 -7.32 10.36
CA GLN A 187 9.83 -6.08 11.06
C GLN A 187 10.36 -6.09 12.49
N THR A 188 10.11 -7.18 13.22
CA THR A 188 10.51 -7.25 14.65
C THR A 188 12.02 -7.41 14.81
N ALA A 189 12.71 -8.11 13.92
CA ALA A 189 14.17 -8.24 13.95
C ALA A 189 14.88 -6.89 13.82
N GLU A 190 14.28 -5.93 13.11
CA GLU A 190 14.79 -4.56 13.00
C GLU A 190 14.11 -3.58 13.98
N GLY A 191 13.53 -4.09 15.06
CA GLY A 191 13.07 -3.31 16.20
C GLY A 191 11.66 -2.71 16.06
N ALA A 192 10.83 -3.18 15.14
CA ALA A 192 9.42 -2.86 15.16
C ALA A 192 8.73 -3.63 16.28
N ASP A 193 7.97 -2.94 17.11
CA ASP A 193 7.12 -3.55 18.14
C ASP A 193 5.62 -3.43 17.80
N THR A 194 5.32 -2.68 16.76
CA THR A 194 3.97 -2.44 16.24
C THR A 194 3.88 -2.97 14.82
N ILE A 195 2.91 -3.84 14.57
CA ILE A 195 2.62 -4.42 13.24
C ILE A 195 1.29 -3.88 12.76
N MET A 196 1.31 -3.22 11.60
CA MET A 196 0.11 -2.73 10.92
C MET A 196 -0.28 -3.72 9.82
N LEU A 197 -1.36 -4.46 10.03
CA LEU A 197 -1.90 -5.37 9.01
C LEU A 197 -2.63 -4.57 7.95
N THR A 198 -2.05 -4.49 6.75
CA THR A 198 -2.67 -3.74 5.65
C THR A 198 -3.47 -4.65 4.74
N THR A 199 -4.67 -4.21 4.44
CA THR A 199 -5.66 -4.91 3.62
C THR A 199 -6.73 -3.91 3.15
N GLU A 200 -7.39 -4.24 2.07
CA GLU A 200 -8.59 -3.50 1.64
C GLU A 200 -9.83 -3.85 2.49
N ASP A 201 -9.87 -5.06 3.02
CA ASP A 201 -10.92 -5.52 3.92
C ASP A 201 -10.43 -6.75 4.70
N LEU A 202 -10.25 -6.60 6.01
CA LEU A 202 -9.79 -7.67 6.89
C LEU A 202 -10.64 -8.93 6.77
N PHE A 203 -11.96 -8.77 6.66
CA PHE A 203 -12.90 -9.89 6.60
C PHE A 203 -12.82 -10.69 5.30
N LEU A 204 -12.07 -10.21 4.30
CA LEU A 204 -11.80 -10.95 3.08
C LEU A 204 -10.55 -11.84 3.16
N TYR A 205 -9.82 -11.84 4.27
CA TYR A 205 -8.69 -12.74 4.41
C TYR A 205 -9.15 -14.20 4.31
N GLN A 206 -8.68 -14.90 3.26
CA GLN A 206 -9.07 -16.28 2.92
C GLN A 206 -10.58 -16.52 2.92
N HIS A 207 -11.37 -15.57 2.50
CA HIS A 207 -12.83 -15.63 2.52
C HIS A 207 -13.38 -16.78 1.68
N GLY A 208 -14.56 -17.27 2.07
CA GLY A 208 -15.35 -18.24 1.32
C GLY A 208 -16.13 -17.59 0.15
N PRO A 209 -16.92 -18.43 -0.57
CA PRO A 209 -17.79 -17.94 -1.63
C PRO A 209 -18.73 -16.83 -1.15
N GLY A 210 -19.03 -15.85 -2.04
CA GLY A 210 -19.92 -14.74 -1.70
C GLY A 210 -19.37 -13.80 -0.62
N PHE A 211 -18.03 -13.70 -0.51
CA PHE A 211 -17.35 -12.85 0.47
C PHE A 211 -17.66 -13.22 1.94
N GLN A 212 -17.96 -14.50 2.19
CA GLN A 212 -18.20 -14.99 3.54
C GLN A 212 -16.89 -14.99 4.34
N PRO A 213 -16.81 -14.31 5.50
CA PRO A 213 -15.62 -14.31 6.34
C PRO A 213 -15.19 -15.73 6.74
N ASN A 214 -13.91 -15.99 6.63
CA ASN A 214 -13.31 -17.25 7.12
C ASN A 214 -12.88 -17.05 8.58
N ARG A 215 -13.80 -17.30 9.50
CA ARG A 215 -13.60 -17.11 10.94
C ARG A 215 -12.37 -17.82 11.49
N PRO A 216 -12.14 -19.13 11.21
CA PRO A 216 -10.92 -19.81 11.66
C PRO A 216 -9.64 -19.16 11.14
N ALA A 217 -9.60 -18.78 9.85
CA ALA A 217 -8.42 -18.16 9.25
C ALA A 217 -8.13 -16.78 9.84
N LEU A 218 -9.16 -15.96 10.07
CA LEU A 218 -9.02 -14.65 10.70
C LEU A 218 -8.49 -14.75 12.13
N LYS A 219 -9.02 -15.69 12.91
CA LYS A 219 -8.54 -15.94 14.26
C LYS A 219 -7.08 -16.39 14.25
N GLN A 220 -6.76 -17.39 13.44
CA GLN A 220 -5.40 -17.91 13.29
C GLN A 220 -4.42 -16.81 12.88
N LEU A 221 -4.80 -15.95 11.92
CA LEU A 221 -3.98 -14.81 11.48
C LEU A 221 -3.62 -13.91 12.66
N LEU A 222 -4.65 -13.42 13.37
CA LEU A 222 -4.45 -12.45 14.45
C LEU A 222 -3.66 -13.06 15.61
N GLU A 223 -3.99 -14.28 16.01
CA GLU A 223 -3.28 -14.98 17.10
C GLU A 223 -1.82 -15.26 16.72
N SER A 224 -1.56 -15.73 15.50
CA SER A 224 -0.19 -16.03 15.04
C SER A 224 0.66 -14.77 14.95
N VAL A 225 0.15 -13.69 14.38
CA VAL A 225 0.86 -12.40 14.33
C VAL A 225 1.13 -11.86 15.75
N ALA A 226 0.13 -11.92 16.62
CA ALA A 226 0.26 -11.47 18.00
C ALA A 226 1.27 -12.28 18.82
N ALA A 227 1.51 -13.53 18.45
CA ALA A 227 2.44 -14.45 19.14
C ALA A 227 3.90 -14.28 18.67
N VAL A 228 4.17 -13.61 17.55
CA VAL A 228 5.56 -13.42 17.08
C VAL A 228 6.37 -12.65 18.14
N PRO A 229 7.56 -13.14 18.51
CA PRO A 229 8.41 -12.46 19.47
C PRO A 229 8.72 -11.02 19.06
N GLY A 230 8.59 -10.07 19.98
CA GLY A 230 8.79 -8.64 19.72
C GLY A 230 7.49 -7.89 19.38
N VAL A 231 6.44 -8.55 18.94
CA VAL A 231 5.15 -7.90 18.65
C VAL A 231 4.45 -7.50 19.96
N ARG A 232 4.39 -6.21 20.20
CA ARG A 232 3.62 -5.62 21.31
C ARG A 232 2.24 -5.17 20.88
N HIS A 233 2.15 -4.66 19.64
CA HIS A 233 0.93 -4.05 19.12
C HIS A 233 0.60 -4.56 17.73
N VAL A 234 -0.70 -4.77 17.49
CA VAL A 234 -1.26 -5.08 16.16
C VAL A 234 -2.30 -4.02 15.83
N LEU A 235 -2.13 -3.37 14.70
CA LEU A 235 -3.06 -2.38 14.17
C LEU A 235 -3.82 -2.99 12.98
N LEU A 236 -5.13 -2.88 13.02
CA LEU A 236 -6.01 -3.24 11.92
C LEU A 236 -6.26 -2.00 11.06
N THR A 237 -6.34 -2.16 9.74
CA THR A 237 -6.55 -1.02 8.85
C THR A 237 -8.02 -0.88 8.45
N HIS A 238 -8.49 -1.68 7.51
CA HIS A 238 -9.81 -1.55 6.93
C HIS A 238 -10.63 -2.83 7.05
N GLY A 239 -11.95 -2.65 7.07
CA GLY A 239 -12.92 -3.71 6.97
C GLY A 239 -14.28 -3.19 6.54
N THR A 240 -15.12 -4.04 6.01
CA THR A 240 -16.52 -3.69 5.74
C THR A 240 -17.37 -3.88 6.98
N ILE A 241 -18.41 -3.06 7.12
CA ILE A 241 -19.33 -3.13 8.28
C ILE A 241 -20.22 -4.36 8.22
N THR A 242 -20.51 -4.88 7.04
CA THR A 242 -21.49 -5.95 6.80
C THR A 242 -21.23 -7.20 7.65
N PRO A 243 -20.00 -7.79 7.70
CA PRO A 243 -19.76 -8.94 8.55
C PRO A 243 -19.98 -8.66 10.04
N ALA A 244 -19.62 -7.48 10.51
CA ALA A 244 -19.82 -7.12 11.91
C ALA A 244 -21.30 -7.00 12.30
N VAL A 245 -22.16 -6.55 11.37
CA VAL A 245 -23.60 -6.41 11.59
C VAL A 245 -24.32 -7.74 11.48
N LEU A 246 -23.96 -8.56 10.48
CA LEU A 246 -24.64 -9.83 10.22
C LEU A 246 -24.14 -10.96 11.15
N ASP A 247 -22.91 -10.86 11.63
CA ASP A 247 -22.31 -11.86 12.52
C ASP A 247 -21.54 -11.15 13.67
N PRO A 248 -22.24 -10.59 14.66
CA PRO A 248 -21.59 -9.95 15.82
C PRO A 248 -20.65 -10.90 16.56
N GLY A 249 -20.94 -12.20 16.59
CA GLY A 249 -20.10 -13.22 17.21
C GLY A 249 -18.71 -13.35 16.59
N LEU A 250 -18.56 -12.99 15.31
CA LEU A 250 -17.22 -12.90 14.70
C LEU A 250 -16.39 -11.79 15.35
N VAL A 251 -16.99 -10.61 15.57
CA VAL A 251 -16.29 -9.49 16.21
C VAL A 251 -15.96 -9.82 17.66
N GLU A 252 -16.88 -10.46 18.39
CA GLU A 252 -16.66 -10.90 19.78
C GLU A 252 -15.48 -11.89 19.86
N GLU A 253 -15.36 -12.82 18.92
CA GLU A 253 -14.27 -13.80 18.89
C GLU A 253 -12.90 -13.18 18.57
N LEU A 254 -12.84 -12.20 17.67
CA LEU A 254 -11.60 -11.54 17.27
C LEU A 254 -11.15 -10.44 18.25
N SER A 255 -12.08 -9.85 18.99
CA SER A 255 -11.83 -8.71 19.88
C SER A 255 -10.76 -8.94 20.94
N PRO A 256 -10.66 -10.10 21.63
CA PRO A 256 -9.65 -10.29 22.66
C PRO A 256 -8.22 -10.10 22.16
N VAL A 257 -7.91 -10.60 20.97
CA VAL A 257 -6.57 -10.46 20.37
C VAL A 257 -6.36 -9.02 19.90
N ALA A 258 -7.33 -8.48 19.14
CA ALA A 258 -7.24 -7.14 18.58
C ALA A 258 -7.13 -6.07 19.67
N VAL A 259 -7.94 -6.14 20.74
CA VAL A 259 -7.90 -5.20 21.87
C VAL A 259 -6.66 -5.42 22.72
N GLY A 260 -6.30 -6.66 23.03
CA GLY A 260 -5.16 -7.00 23.87
C GLY A 260 -3.83 -6.49 23.30
N LYS A 261 -3.71 -6.43 21.99
CA LYS A 261 -2.52 -5.91 21.28
C LYS A 261 -2.69 -4.48 20.73
N SER A 262 -3.77 -3.78 21.08
CA SER A 262 -3.97 -2.41 20.58
C SER A 262 -3.08 -1.39 21.31
N VAL A 263 -2.57 -0.41 20.56
CA VAL A 263 -1.91 0.79 21.10
C VAL A 263 -2.93 1.79 21.66
N ASN A 264 -4.17 1.72 21.18
CA ASN A 264 -5.18 2.71 21.51
C ASN A 264 -5.69 2.50 22.94
N ARG A 265 -5.79 3.60 23.68
CA ARG A 265 -6.35 3.64 25.04
C ARG A 265 -7.59 4.51 25.02
N HIS A 266 -8.58 4.16 25.82
CA HIS A 266 -9.80 4.94 25.93
C HIS A 266 -9.49 6.31 26.58
N PRO A 267 -9.72 7.44 25.90
CA PRO A 267 -9.24 8.76 26.35
C PRO A 267 -9.91 9.23 27.65
N ALA A 268 -11.15 8.78 27.91
CA ALA A 268 -11.88 9.10 29.14
C ALA A 268 -11.68 8.07 30.26
N SER A 269 -10.84 7.03 30.06
CA SER A 269 -10.61 6.01 31.07
C SER A 269 -9.46 6.41 32.00
N THR A 270 -9.69 6.31 33.29
CA THR A 270 -8.66 6.43 34.31
C THR A 270 -7.85 5.14 34.47
N HIS A 271 -8.27 4.06 33.84
CA HIS A 271 -7.64 2.76 33.89
C HIS A 271 -6.72 2.56 32.67
N PRO A 272 -5.40 2.41 32.87
CA PRO A 272 -4.45 2.25 31.76
C PRO A 272 -4.64 0.96 30.96
N GLU A 273 -5.33 -0.02 31.50
CA GLU A 273 -5.69 -1.28 30.85
C GLU A 273 -6.87 -1.17 29.89
N HIS A 274 -7.66 -0.11 29.94
CA HIS A 274 -8.80 0.09 29.04
C HIS A 274 -8.32 0.44 27.63
N ARG A 275 -8.19 -0.57 26.82
CA ARG A 275 -7.81 -0.47 25.40
C ARG A 275 -9.01 -0.68 24.50
N PHE A 276 -8.92 -0.19 23.27
CA PHE A 276 -9.88 -0.49 22.21
C PHE A 276 -9.15 -0.75 20.91
N ALA A 277 -9.64 -1.66 20.11
CA ALA A 277 -9.19 -1.83 18.72
C ALA A 277 -9.97 -0.88 17.82
N MET A 278 -9.32 -0.37 16.79
CA MET A 278 -9.92 0.50 15.79
C MET A 278 -9.69 -0.08 14.41
N MET A 279 -10.74 -0.06 13.61
CA MET A 279 -10.70 -0.44 12.20
C MET A 279 -11.51 0.59 11.42
N PHE A 280 -11.00 1.03 10.29
CA PHE A 280 -11.74 1.94 9.42
C PHE A 280 -12.77 1.16 8.61
N VAL A 281 -14.00 1.65 8.59
CA VAL A 281 -15.09 1.08 7.81
C VAL A 281 -15.71 2.14 6.91
N GLY A 282 -15.96 1.76 5.64
CA GLY A 282 -16.68 2.60 4.71
C GLY A 282 -18.20 2.53 5.00
N LEU A 283 -18.84 3.69 5.07
CA LEU A 283 -20.32 3.81 5.14
C LEU A 283 -20.92 4.26 3.80
N GLU A 284 -20.08 4.72 2.88
CA GLU A 284 -20.33 5.12 1.49
C GLU A 284 -21.47 6.14 1.32
N THR A 285 -22.65 5.88 1.85
CA THR A 285 -23.80 6.79 1.74
C THR A 285 -24.81 6.63 2.89
N GLY A 286 -25.34 7.75 3.37
CA GLY A 286 -26.53 7.79 4.24
C GLY A 286 -27.84 7.89 3.45
N SER A 287 -27.82 7.92 2.12
CA SER A 287 -29.00 8.05 1.28
C SER A 287 -29.60 6.69 0.94
N VAL A 288 -30.82 6.44 1.42
CA VAL A 288 -31.60 5.23 1.08
C VAL A 288 -31.76 5.06 -0.44
N ARG A 289 -31.91 6.17 -1.17
CA ARG A 289 -32.04 6.15 -2.64
C ARG A 289 -30.76 5.66 -3.31
N LEU A 290 -29.61 6.15 -2.89
CA LEU A 290 -28.32 5.71 -3.43
C LEU A 290 -28.01 4.27 -3.02
N PHE A 291 -28.26 3.92 -1.76
CA PHE A 291 -28.07 2.56 -1.26
C PHE A 291 -28.87 1.51 -2.04
N LYS A 292 -30.08 1.87 -2.51
CA LYS A 292 -30.89 0.97 -3.35
C LYS A 292 -30.47 0.93 -4.82
N LYS A 293 -29.68 1.90 -5.26
CA LYS A 293 -29.22 2.00 -6.66
C LYS A 293 -27.92 1.24 -6.91
N TYR A 294 -27.07 1.19 -5.91
CA TYR A 294 -25.72 0.59 -5.96
C TYR A 294 -25.59 -0.53 -4.93
#